data_120714947df4c8626dde5b54fd235b61
#
_entry.id   120714947df4c8626dde5b54fd235b61
#
_cell.length_a   1.000
_cell.length_b   1.000
_cell.length_c   1.000
_cell.angle_alpha   90.00
_cell.angle_beta   90.00
_cell.angle_gamma   90.00
#
_symmetry.space_group_name_H-M   'P 1'
#
loop_
_entity.id
_entity.type
_entity.pdbx_description
1 polymer ?
#
loop_
_entity_poly.entity_id
_entity_poly.type
_entity_poly.pdbx_seq_one_letter_code
_entity_poly.pdbx_strand_id
1 'polypeptide(L)'
;MADAHKAYVAGNWKEAAAAYEAACPKESDSRRAECYLWNVLALSQTGSAQSFKIAGKRLDSLIQTTNPQRAIYADLMMTSAQFRLYLGKYDKAAEDLIQAIETSRPHQAVVLQKVCQAVKAKVKSDELNDRCNLLNSPDSLAAMQKSKAATVAPAEPAKVSAPAPKKDSTIAVQPPVADSTPSKVAEPPKPTSAVVPTATATPTANVPAVTKAEPAPEYWTLQLGAFGTKSNADLLVTNLKKLKISCTIIEQPRAERTLYLVQTGRFETKEQAVDFAANKLVPLKIEYQPLLKR
;
A
#
# COMPACT_ATOMS: atom_id res chain seq x y z
N MET A 1 0.79 1.99 -18.22
CA MET A 1 1.17 2.29 -16.82
C MET A 1 0.93 3.73 -16.38
N ALA A 2 1.19 4.76 -17.19
CA ALA A 2 1.08 6.17 -16.77
C ALA A 2 -0.31 6.55 -16.20
N ASP A 3 -1.39 6.20 -16.89
CA ASP A 3 -2.75 6.50 -16.44
C ASP A 3 -3.12 5.74 -15.16
N ALA A 4 -2.69 4.48 -15.06
CA ALA A 4 -2.87 3.69 -13.84
C ALA A 4 -2.16 4.32 -12.64
N HIS A 5 -0.94 4.82 -12.85
CA HIS A 5 -0.18 5.50 -11.79
C HIS A 5 -0.81 6.84 -11.41
N LYS A 6 -1.33 7.60 -12.38
CA LYS A 6 -2.09 8.83 -12.14
C LYS A 6 -3.33 8.56 -11.27
N ALA A 7 -4.10 7.53 -11.59
CA ALA A 7 -5.25 7.12 -10.79
C ALA A 7 -4.82 6.68 -9.37
N TYR A 8 -3.70 5.95 -9.26
CA TYR A 8 -3.15 5.52 -7.96
C TYR A 8 -2.79 6.71 -7.07
N VAL A 9 -2.02 7.67 -7.58
CA VAL A 9 -1.62 8.89 -6.85
C VAL A 9 -2.84 9.75 -6.48
N ALA A 10 -3.85 9.80 -7.35
CA ALA A 10 -5.12 10.47 -7.06
C ALA A 10 -5.96 9.76 -5.99
N GLY A 11 -5.55 8.55 -5.57
CA GLY A 11 -6.28 7.73 -4.60
C GLY A 11 -7.52 7.05 -5.17
N ASN A 12 -7.64 6.96 -6.48
CA ASN A 12 -8.71 6.24 -7.17
C ASN A 12 -8.35 4.77 -7.29
N TRP A 13 -8.29 4.09 -6.13
CA TRP A 13 -7.71 2.74 -6.00
C TRP A 13 -8.37 1.68 -6.89
N LYS A 14 -9.70 1.73 -7.05
CA LYS A 14 -10.43 0.79 -7.91
C LYS A 14 -10.08 1.01 -9.38
N GLU A 15 -10.07 2.26 -9.81
CA GLU A 15 -9.70 2.65 -11.17
C GLU A 15 -8.23 2.30 -11.45
N ALA A 16 -7.33 2.62 -10.52
CA ALA A 16 -5.92 2.27 -10.62
C ALA A 16 -5.72 0.75 -10.75
N ALA A 17 -6.40 -0.05 -9.91
CA ALA A 17 -6.30 -1.51 -9.97
C ALA A 17 -6.76 -2.05 -11.32
N ALA A 18 -7.88 -1.57 -11.86
CA ALA A 18 -8.39 -1.98 -13.17
C ALA A 18 -7.43 -1.54 -14.31
N ALA A 19 -6.89 -0.34 -14.24
CA ALA A 19 -5.96 0.17 -15.24
C ALA A 19 -4.62 -0.60 -15.22
N TYR A 20 -4.08 -0.95 -14.04
CA TYR A 20 -2.91 -1.83 -13.94
C TYR A 20 -3.20 -3.22 -14.47
N GLU A 21 -4.37 -3.81 -14.17
CA GLU A 21 -4.78 -5.12 -14.69
C GLU A 21 -4.76 -5.16 -16.22
N ALA A 22 -5.21 -4.10 -16.86
CA ALA A 22 -5.22 -3.99 -18.33
C ALA A 22 -3.83 -3.69 -18.93
N ALA A 23 -2.96 -3.01 -18.18
CA ALA A 23 -1.64 -2.57 -18.66
C ALA A 23 -0.56 -3.63 -18.46
N CYS A 24 -0.55 -4.35 -17.32
CA CYS A 24 0.55 -5.23 -16.94
C CYS A 24 0.83 -6.39 -17.92
N PRO A 25 -0.16 -7.03 -18.56
CA PRO A 25 0.11 -8.05 -19.57
C PRO A 25 0.89 -7.54 -20.78
N LYS A 26 0.81 -6.23 -21.05
CA LYS A 26 1.48 -5.58 -22.19
C LYS A 26 2.89 -5.09 -21.88
N GLU A 27 3.28 -5.11 -20.62
CA GLU A 27 4.62 -4.71 -20.19
C GLU A 27 5.66 -5.77 -20.51
N SER A 28 6.89 -5.33 -20.74
CA SER A 28 8.03 -6.23 -20.90
C SER A 28 8.26 -7.07 -19.63
N ASP A 29 8.89 -8.23 -19.76
CA ASP A 29 9.16 -9.14 -18.64
C ASP A 29 9.93 -8.45 -17.50
N SER A 30 10.82 -7.52 -17.84
CA SER A 30 11.57 -6.74 -16.85
C SER A 30 10.70 -5.81 -16.02
N ARG A 31 9.60 -5.29 -16.56
CA ARG A 31 8.69 -4.32 -15.92
C ARG A 31 7.39 -4.94 -15.44
N ARG A 32 7.05 -6.13 -15.90
CA ARG A 32 5.77 -6.79 -15.60
C ARG A 32 5.57 -7.04 -14.11
N ALA A 33 6.61 -7.50 -13.42
CA ALA A 33 6.54 -7.74 -11.97
C ALA A 33 6.31 -6.44 -11.19
N GLU A 34 6.97 -5.35 -11.58
CA GLU A 34 6.76 -4.02 -10.99
C GLU A 34 5.32 -3.52 -11.22
N CYS A 35 4.83 -3.66 -12.46
CA CYS A 35 3.45 -3.30 -12.78
C CYS A 35 2.43 -4.05 -11.90
N TYR A 36 2.59 -5.36 -11.77
CA TYR A 36 1.70 -6.15 -10.90
C TYR A 36 1.86 -5.85 -9.43
N LEU A 37 3.04 -5.44 -8.96
CA LEU A 37 3.20 -4.94 -7.59
C LEU A 37 2.34 -3.68 -7.35
N TRP A 38 2.34 -2.74 -8.29
CA TRP A 38 1.46 -1.56 -8.23
C TRP A 38 -0.02 -1.95 -8.24
N ASN A 39 -0.40 -2.96 -9.03
CA ASN A 39 -1.77 -3.50 -8.99
C ASN A 39 -2.11 -4.09 -7.61
N VAL A 40 -1.21 -4.86 -7.00
CA VAL A 40 -1.36 -5.40 -5.64
C VAL A 40 -1.58 -4.28 -4.63
N LEU A 41 -0.76 -3.23 -4.69
CA LEU A 41 -0.89 -2.07 -3.80
C LEU A 41 -2.22 -1.35 -4.01
N ALA A 42 -2.66 -1.14 -5.26
CA ALA A 42 -3.96 -0.54 -5.55
C ALA A 42 -5.12 -1.38 -5.00
N LEU A 43 -5.11 -2.69 -5.24
CA LEU A 43 -6.13 -3.62 -4.74
C LEU A 43 -6.21 -3.61 -3.22
N SER A 44 -5.08 -3.53 -2.52
CA SER A 44 -5.03 -3.50 -1.05
C SER A 44 -5.67 -2.25 -0.45
N GLN A 45 -5.69 -1.14 -1.19
CA GLN A 45 -6.24 0.14 -0.75
C GLN A 45 -7.73 0.32 -1.05
N THR A 46 -8.37 -0.59 -1.78
CA THR A 46 -9.79 -0.46 -2.17
C THR A 46 -10.79 -0.56 -1.01
N GLY A 47 -10.34 -0.97 0.17
CA GLY A 47 -11.20 -1.22 1.34
C GLY A 47 -12.04 -2.51 1.25
N SER A 48 -11.92 -3.29 0.16
CA SER A 48 -12.64 -4.53 -0.05
C SER A 48 -11.83 -5.73 0.45
N ALA A 49 -12.41 -6.54 1.33
CA ALA A 49 -11.80 -7.80 1.79
C ALA A 49 -11.50 -8.77 0.62
N GLN A 50 -12.38 -8.80 -0.38
CA GLN A 50 -12.17 -9.62 -1.58
C GLN A 50 -10.98 -9.12 -2.41
N SER A 51 -10.87 -7.81 -2.63
CA SER A 51 -9.73 -7.22 -3.34
C SER A 51 -8.42 -7.46 -2.58
N PHE A 52 -8.43 -7.35 -1.25
CA PHE A 52 -7.27 -7.64 -0.42
C PHE A 52 -6.83 -9.11 -0.54
N LYS A 53 -7.79 -10.05 -0.57
CA LYS A 53 -7.51 -11.48 -0.79
C LYS A 53 -6.91 -11.75 -2.17
N ILE A 54 -7.41 -11.08 -3.22
CA ILE A 54 -6.86 -11.17 -4.58
C ILE A 54 -5.44 -10.61 -4.60
N ALA A 55 -5.21 -9.44 -3.97
CA ALA A 55 -3.89 -8.83 -3.86
C ALA A 55 -2.88 -9.77 -3.20
N GLY A 56 -3.24 -10.41 -2.07
CA GLY A 56 -2.39 -11.37 -1.38
C GLY A 56 -2.01 -12.57 -2.25
N LYS A 57 -2.98 -13.21 -2.91
CA LYS A 57 -2.69 -14.34 -3.83
C LYS A 57 -1.78 -13.93 -5.00
N ARG A 58 -1.99 -12.73 -5.55
CA ARG A 58 -1.14 -12.21 -6.63
C ARG A 58 0.28 -11.95 -6.15
N LEU A 59 0.41 -11.37 -4.95
CA LEU A 59 1.71 -11.13 -4.34
C LEU A 59 2.47 -12.43 -4.10
N ASP A 60 1.83 -13.46 -3.55
CA ASP A 60 2.43 -14.78 -3.35
C ASP A 60 2.90 -15.38 -4.69
N SER A 61 2.10 -15.28 -5.76
CA SER A 61 2.48 -15.73 -7.09
C SER A 61 3.67 -14.95 -7.66
N LEU A 62 3.70 -13.63 -7.48
CA LEU A 62 4.82 -12.80 -7.93
C LEU A 62 6.12 -13.17 -7.22
N ILE A 63 6.08 -13.42 -5.92
CA ILE A 63 7.24 -13.84 -5.14
C ILE A 63 7.76 -15.17 -5.66
N GLN A 64 6.88 -16.15 -5.90
CA GLN A 64 7.27 -17.47 -6.41
C GLN A 64 7.88 -17.45 -7.82
N THR A 65 7.44 -16.54 -8.68
CA THR A 65 7.87 -16.46 -10.08
C THR A 65 8.99 -15.47 -10.34
N THR A 66 9.31 -14.60 -9.38
CA THR A 66 10.34 -13.58 -9.53
C THR A 66 11.69 -14.10 -9.05
N ASN A 67 12.72 -13.99 -9.88
CA ASN A 67 14.07 -14.32 -9.47
C ASN A 67 14.54 -13.42 -8.32
N PRO A 68 15.01 -13.99 -7.18
CA PRO A 68 15.47 -13.24 -6.01
C PRO A 68 16.64 -12.26 -6.27
N GLN A 69 17.37 -12.43 -7.37
CA GLN A 69 18.46 -11.51 -7.76
C GLN A 69 17.95 -10.20 -8.40
N ARG A 70 16.66 -10.13 -8.75
CA ARG A 70 16.08 -8.90 -9.30
C ARG A 70 15.78 -7.91 -8.18
N ALA A 71 16.06 -6.62 -8.42
CA ALA A 71 15.83 -5.56 -7.44
C ALA A 71 14.39 -5.49 -6.91
N ILE A 72 13.40 -5.78 -7.77
CA ILE A 72 11.99 -5.80 -7.41
C ILE A 72 11.65 -6.88 -6.36
N TYR A 73 12.47 -7.92 -6.21
CA TYR A 73 12.18 -9.00 -5.27
C TYR A 73 12.14 -8.50 -3.82
N ALA A 74 13.04 -7.60 -3.45
CA ALA A 74 13.03 -6.98 -2.13
C ALA A 74 11.74 -6.19 -1.86
N ASP A 75 11.20 -5.49 -2.88
CA ASP A 75 9.93 -4.76 -2.75
C ASP A 75 8.75 -5.71 -2.61
N LEU A 76 8.77 -6.86 -3.31
CA LEU A 76 7.76 -7.91 -3.15
C LEU A 76 7.78 -8.50 -1.74
N MET A 77 8.96 -8.85 -1.23
CA MET A 77 9.11 -9.41 0.13
C MET A 77 8.74 -8.39 1.21
N MET A 78 9.14 -7.13 1.06
CA MET A 78 8.74 -6.04 1.94
C MET A 78 7.21 -5.84 1.95
N THR A 79 6.57 -5.90 0.79
CA THR A 79 5.12 -5.81 0.68
C THR A 79 4.45 -7.01 1.34
N SER A 80 5.00 -8.22 1.17
CA SER A 80 4.52 -9.43 1.86
C SER A 80 4.61 -9.29 3.38
N ALA A 81 5.72 -8.77 3.90
CA ALA A 81 5.87 -8.50 5.32
C ALA A 81 4.77 -7.55 5.84
N GLN A 82 4.45 -6.50 5.10
CA GLN A 82 3.37 -5.57 5.45
C GLN A 82 1.98 -6.24 5.42
N PHE A 83 1.70 -7.08 4.42
CA PHE A 83 0.44 -7.85 4.35
C PHE A 83 0.32 -8.82 5.53
N ARG A 84 1.40 -9.54 5.87
CA ARG A 84 1.43 -10.47 7.00
C ARG A 84 1.29 -9.75 8.34
N LEU A 85 1.94 -8.58 8.48
CA LEU A 85 1.79 -7.72 9.65
C LEU A 85 0.33 -7.28 9.83
N TYR A 86 -0.32 -6.84 8.76
CA TYR A 86 -1.74 -6.47 8.77
C TYR A 86 -2.66 -7.64 9.16
N LEU A 87 -2.33 -8.85 8.71
CA LEU A 87 -3.07 -10.08 9.01
C LEU A 87 -2.73 -10.67 10.40
N GLY A 88 -1.90 -10.03 11.21
CA GLY A 88 -1.48 -10.52 12.52
C GLY A 88 -0.52 -11.72 12.48
N LYS A 89 0.04 -12.04 11.32
CA LYS A 89 1.02 -13.13 11.12
C LYS A 89 2.43 -12.62 11.35
N TYR A 90 2.73 -12.25 12.57
CA TYR A 90 3.90 -11.45 12.92
C TYR A 90 5.23 -12.17 12.65
N ASP A 91 5.36 -13.45 12.99
CA ASP A 91 6.59 -14.22 12.78
C ASP A 91 6.92 -14.31 11.28
N LYS A 92 5.91 -14.61 10.47
CA LYS A 92 6.08 -14.63 9.01
C LYS A 92 6.36 -13.25 8.41
N ALA A 93 5.84 -12.18 9.03
CA ALA A 93 6.19 -10.82 8.63
C ALA A 93 7.66 -10.51 8.91
N ALA A 94 8.22 -11.03 10.01
CA ALA A 94 9.64 -10.91 10.33
C ALA A 94 10.52 -11.69 9.33
N GLU A 95 10.17 -12.93 9.03
CA GLU A 95 10.86 -13.76 8.03
C GLU A 95 10.92 -13.07 6.66
N ASP A 96 9.77 -12.61 6.17
CA ASP A 96 9.68 -11.92 4.87
C ASP A 96 10.50 -10.61 4.87
N LEU A 97 10.51 -9.88 5.98
CA LEU A 97 11.27 -8.65 6.10
C LEU A 97 12.78 -8.90 6.13
N ILE A 98 13.24 -9.94 6.83
CA ILE A 98 14.63 -10.38 6.81
C ILE A 98 15.05 -10.65 5.36
N GLN A 99 14.27 -11.41 4.62
CA GLN A 99 14.55 -11.71 3.22
C GLN A 99 14.52 -10.47 2.33
N ALA A 100 13.61 -9.52 2.59
CA ALA A 100 13.59 -8.24 1.89
C ALA A 100 14.89 -7.44 2.11
N ILE A 101 15.40 -7.40 3.35
CA ILE A 101 16.66 -6.72 3.69
C ILE A 101 17.85 -7.38 2.97
N GLU A 102 17.92 -8.70 3.01
CA GLU A 102 19.00 -9.48 2.40
C GLU A 102 19.10 -9.34 0.87
N THR A 103 17.97 -9.07 0.21
CA THR A 103 17.90 -8.92 -1.26
C THR A 103 17.78 -7.45 -1.70
N SER A 104 17.73 -6.51 -0.74
CA SER A 104 17.50 -5.09 -1.00
C SER A 104 18.67 -4.41 -1.72
N ARG A 105 18.41 -3.23 -2.24
CA ARG A 105 19.40 -2.30 -2.79
C ARG A 105 19.53 -1.10 -1.85
N PRO A 106 20.64 -0.36 -1.86
CA PRO A 106 20.86 0.77 -0.94
C PRO A 106 19.74 1.81 -0.94
N HIS A 107 19.12 2.07 -2.10
CA HIS A 107 18.02 3.04 -2.22
C HIS A 107 16.72 2.60 -1.53
N GLN A 108 16.55 1.30 -1.23
CA GLN A 108 15.39 0.75 -0.53
C GLN A 108 15.52 0.81 1.00
N ALA A 109 16.71 1.09 1.52
CA ALA A 109 17.01 1.04 2.95
C ALA A 109 16.08 1.93 3.79
N VAL A 110 15.78 3.15 3.33
CA VAL A 110 14.93 4.11 4.05
C VAL A 110 13.50 3.58 4.26
N VAL A 111 12.94 2.93 3.23
CA VAL A 111 11.59 2.37 3.32
C VAL A 111 11.59 1.12 4.19
N LEU A 112 12.59 0.24 4.04
CA LEU A 112 12.77 -0.95 4.87
C LEU A 112 12.93 -0.61 6.35
N GLN A 113 13.64 0.46 6.71
CA GLN A 113 13.74 0.93 8.10
C GLN A 113 12.37 1.23 8.72
N LYS A 114 11.47 1.86 7.98
CA LYS A 114 10.10 2.13 8.45
C LYS A 114 9.31 0.84 8.69
N VAL A 115 9.45 -0.14 7.81
CA VAL A 115 8.80 -1.46 7.96
C VAL A 115 9.43 -2.22 9.14
N CYS A 116 10.75 -2.15 9.31
CA CYS A 116 11.45 -2.68 10.48
C CYS A 116 10.86 -2.18 11.80
N GLN A 117 10.66 -0.87 11.92
CA GLN A 117 10.07 -0.28 13.13
C GLN A 117 8.67 -0.86 13.41
N ALA A 118 7.85 -1.03 12.36
CA ALA A 118 6.50 -1.54 12.49
C ALA A 118 6.48 -3.03 12.90
N VAL A 119 7.34 -3.86 12.32
CA VAL A 119 7.41 -5.31 12.63
C VAL A 119 8.04 -5.53 13.99
N LYS A 120 9.13 -4.87 14.33
CA LYS A 120 9.80 -4.93 15.65
C LYS A 120 8.89 -4.53 16.81
N ALA A 121 7.91 -3.67 16.57
CA ALA A 121 6.91 -3.32 17.58
C ALA A 121 5.96 -4.49 17.92
N LYS A 122 5.94 -5.56 17.11
CA LYS A 122 5.05 -6.72 17.25
C LYS A 122 5.80 -8.03 17.50
N VAL A 123 7.06 -8.12 17.11
CA VAL A 123 7.88 -9.33 17.21
C VAL A 123 9.18 -9.02 17.93
N LYS A 124 9.52 -9.87 18.90
CA LYS A 124 10.85 -9.88 19.53
C LYS A 124 11.69 -10.95 18.84
N SER A 125 12.59 -10.55 17.98
CA SER A 125 13.51 -11.41 17.24
C SER A 125 14.87 -10.73 17.15
N ASP A 126 15.89 -11.38 17.70
CA ASP A 126 17.26 -10.86 17.66
C ASP A 126 17.77 -10.83 16.22
N GLU A 127 17.47 -11.86 15.43
CA GLU A 127 17.82 -11.91 14.03
C GLU A 127 17.23 -10.74 13.24
N LEU A 128 15.93 -10.45 13.45
CA LEU A 128 15.30 -9.28 12.83
C LEU A 128 15.96 -7.97 13.28
N ASN A 129 16.30 -7.85 14.55
CA ASN A 129 16.99 -6.67 15.08
C ASN A 129 18.34 -6.47 14.39
N ASP A 130 19.13 -7.53 14.27
CA ASP A 130 20.45 -7.50 13.63
C ASP A 130 20.34 -7.11 12.15
N ARG A 131 19.40 -7.70 11.41
CA ARG A 131 19.16 -7.36 10.00
C ARG A 131 18.68 -5.92 9.83
N CYS A 132 17.77 -5.47 10.66
CA CYS A 132 17.30 -4.07 10.61
C CYS A 132 18.42 -3.07 10.93
N ASN A 133 19.36 -3.42 11.81
CA ASN A 133 20.50 -2.56 12.14
C ASN A 133 21.45 -2.37 10.96
N LEU A 134 21.57 -3.37 10.06
CA LEU A 134 22.39 -3.25 8.84
C LEU A 134 21.90 -2.13 7.91
N LEU A 135 20.61 -1.79 7.96
CA LEU A 135 20.05 -0.70 7.15
C LEU A 135 20.53 0.69 7.57
N ASN A 136 21.13 0.81 8.75
CA ASN A 136 21.69 2.07 9.24
C ASN A 136 23.10 2.35 8.69
N SER A 137 23.75 1.33 8.11
CA SER A 137 25.08 1.41 7.53
C SER A 137 25.07 0.83 6.11
N PRO A 138 25.12 1.67 5.07
CA PRO A 138 25.15 1.21 3.68
C PRO A 138 26.31 0.23 3.40
N ASP A 139 27.46 0.45 4.05
CA ASP A 139 28.65 -0.40 3.88
C ASP A 139 28.44 -1.79 4.48
N SER A 140 27.80 -1.87 5.66
CA SER A 140 27.46 -3.14 6.30
C SER A 140 26.44 -3.94 5.48
N LEU A 141 25.45 -3.28 4.89
CA LEU A 141 24.49 -3.90 3.99
C LEU A 141 25.17 -4.43 2.73
N ALA A 142 26.05 -3.64 2.11
CA ALA A 142 26.81 -4.05 0.93
C ALA A 142 27.77 -5.21 1.23
N ALA A 143 28.44 -5.22 2.39
CA ALA A 143 29.32 -6.30 2.83
C ALA A 143 28.55 -7.61 3.01
N MET A 144 27.37 -7.58 3.65
CA MET A 144 26.52 -8.76 3.81
C MET A 144 26.07 -9.33 2.45
N GLN A 145 25.70 -8.47 1.51
CA GLN A 145 25.27 -8.88 0.17
C GLN A 145 26.41 -9.52 -0.63
N LYS A 146 27.63 -9.00 -0.49
CA LYS A 146 28.83 -9.59 -1.12
C LYS A 146 29.16 -10.97 -0.54
N SER A 147 29.08 -11.14 0.78
CA SER A 147 29.35 -12.44 1.41
C SER A 147 28.36 -13.51 0.96
N LYS A 148 27.07 -13.15 0.83
CA LYS A 148 26.03 -14.08 0.37
C LYS A 148 26.18 -14.45 -1.11
N ALA A 149 26.59 -13.51 -1.97
CA ALA A 149 26.88 -13.77 -3.38
C ALA A 149 28.07 -14.71 -3.57
N ALA A 150 29.07 -14.65 -2.70
CA ALA A 150 30.23 -15.53 -2.72
C ALA A 150 29.90 -16.97 -2.28
N THR A 151 28.89 -17.15 -1.42
CA THR A 151 28.47 -18.47 -0.93
C THR A 151 27.55 -19.21 -1.93
N VAL A 152 26.98 -18.52 -2.90
CA VAL A 152 26.13 -19.06 -3.99
C VAL A 152 26.93 -19.08 -5.31
N ALA A 153 28.22 -19.44 -5.28
CA ALA A 153 28.96 -19.75 -6.50
C ALA A 153 28.36 -21.03 -7.12
N PRO A 154 28.08 -21.06 -8.44
CA PRO A 154 27.44 -22.20 -9.07
C PRO A 154 28.30 -23.45 -8.90
N ALA A 155 27.73 -24.51 -8.34
CA ALA A 155 28.27 -25.84 -8.55
C ALA A 155 28.33 -26.10 -10.06
N GLU A 156 29.51 -26.42 -10.53
CA GLU A 156 29.83 -26.79 -11.92
C GLU A 156 28.78 -27.78 -12.44
N PRO A 157 28.20 -27.58 -13.63
CA PRO A 157 27.18 -28.47 -14.14
C PRO A 157 27.78 -29.86 -14.35
N ALA A 158 27.34 -30.81 -13.52
CA ALA A 158 27.66 -32.22 -13.73
C ALA A 158 27.24 -32.61 -15.14
N LYS A 159 28.22 -33.10 -15.94
CA LYS A 159 28.04 -33.68 -17.26
C LYS A 159 26.98 -34.78 -17.18
N VAL A 160 25.76 -34.47 -17.55
CA VAL A 160 24.72 -35.48 -17.75
C VAL A 160 24.98 -36.11 -19.14
N SER A 161 25.48 -37.34 -19.13
CA SER A 161 25.54 -38.21 -20.30
C SER A 161 24.13 -38.44 -20.84
N ALA A 162 23.92 -38.13 -22.11
CA ALA A 162 22.67 -38.33 -22.81
C ALA A 162 22.29 -39.82 -22.87
N PRO A 163 21.05 -40.23 -22.54
CA PRO A 163 20.53 -41.55 -22.95
C PRO A 163 19.98 -41.48 -24.38
N ALA A 164 20.30 -42.54 -25.16
CA ALA A 164 19.89 -42.77 -26.52
C ALA A 164 18.35 -42.84 -26.71
N PRO A 165 17.85 -42.56 -27.94
CA PRO A 165 16.40 -42.51 -28.21
C PRO A 165 15.80 -43.90 -28.32
N LYS A 166 14.74 -44.18 -27.59
CA LYS A 166 13.86 -45.32 -27.83
C LYS A 166 12.64 -44.88 -28.65
N LYS A 167 12.44 -45.67 -29.71
CA LYS A 167 11.36 -45.56 -30.73
C LYS A 167 9.98 -45.91 -30.18
N ASP A 168 9.02 -45.23 -30.77
CA ASP A 168 7.62 -45.60 -31.05
C ASP A 168 6.74 -46.30 -30.02
N SER A 169 5.65 -45.66 -29.70
CA SER A 169 4.30 -46.24 -29.72
C SER A 169 3.24 -45.17 -29.85
N THR A 170 2.63 -45.15 -31.02
CA THR A 170 1.44 -44.41 -31.40
C THR A 170 0.25 -44.96 -30.64
N ILE A 171 -0.43 -44.12 -29.84
CA ILE A 171 -1.79 -44.40 -29.37
C ILE A 171 -2.66 -43.19 -29.75
N ALA A 172 -3.60 -43.46 -30.66
CA ALA A 172 -4.67 -42.56 -31.06
C ALA A 172 -5.64 -42.39 -29.91
N VAL A 173 -5.96 -41.16 -29.55
CA VAL A 173 -7.05 -40.82 -28.65
C VAL A 173 -8.09 -40.03 -29.43
N GLN A 174 -9.28 -40.62 -29.57
CA GLN A 174 -10.48 -39.99 -30.10
C GLN A 174 -10.99 -38.87 -29.17
N PRO A 175 -11.64 -37.84 -29.73
CA PRO A 175 -12.26 -36.78 -28.93
C PRO A 175 -13.60 -37.21 -28.37
N PRO A 176 -13.98 -36.82 -27.16
CA PRO A 176 -15.34 -37.01 -26.67
C PRO A 176 -16.26 -35.89 -27.16
N VAL A 177 -17.42 -36.33 -27.56
CA VAL A 177 -18.57 -35.61 -28.10
C VAL A 177 -19.18 -34.70 -27.03
N ALA A 178 -19.62 -33.52 -27.47
CA ALA A 178 -20.42 -32.57 -26.72
C ALA A 178 -21.81 -33.15 -26.41
N ASP A 179 -22.27 -33.00 -25.19
CA ASP A 179 -23.71 -33.07 -24.90
C ASP A 179 -24.14 -31.79 -24.16
N SER A 180 -25.07 -31.11 -24.78
CA SER A 180 -25.64 -29.84 -24.38
C SER A 180 -26.98 -30.12 -23.68
N THR A 181 -27.12 -29.65 -22.43
CA THR A 181 -28.48 -29.39 -21.93
C THR A 181 -28.50 -28.17 -21.00
N PRO A 182 -29.37 -27.19 -21.22
CA PRO A 182 -29.39 -25.96 -20.46
C PRO A 182 -30.27 -26.12 -19.21
N SER A 183 -29.71 -25.81 -18.05
CA SER A 183 -30.46 -25.69 -16.78
C SER A 183 -30.78 -24.25 -16.46
N LYS A 184 -32.03 -24.03 -16.48
CA LYS A 184 -32.96 -22.99 -16.07
C LYS A 184 -32.40 -21.98 -15.01
N VAL A 185 -32.44 -20.74 -15.42
CA VAL A 185 -32.27 -19.52 -14.61
C VAL A 185 -33.33 -19.46 -13.53
N ALA A 186 -32.92 -19.30 -12.27
CA ALA A 186 -33.74 -18.88 -11.16
C ALA A 186 -33.48 -17.42 -10.83
N GLU A 187 -34.51 -16.63 -10.90
CA GLU A 187 -34.65 -15.21 -10.64
C GLU A 187 -34.44 -14.91 -9.15
N PRO A 188 -33.70 -13.85 -8.74
CA PRO A 188 -33.58 -13.48 -7.35
C PRO A 188 -34.79 -12.65 -6.88
N PRO A 189 -35.22 -12.79 -5.61
CA PRO A 189 -36.40 -12.11 -5.09
C PRO A 189 -36.12 -10.62 -4.81
N LYS A 190 -37.13 -9.84 -5.14
CA LYS A 190 -37.29 -8.39 -4.93
C LYS A 190 -37.36 -8.07 -3.42
N PRO A 191 -36.67 -7.05 -2.93
CA PRO A 191 -36.82 -6.65 -1.52
C PRO A 191 -38.14 -5.90 -1.32
N THR A 192 -38.91 -6.38 -0.36
CA THR A 192 -40.15 -5.79 0.14
C THR A 192 -39.83 -4.61 1.08
N SER A 193 -40.45 -3.49 0.83
CA SER A 193 -40.52 -2.33 1.73
C SER A 193 -41.19 -2.68 3.05
N ALA A 194 -40.59 -2.32 4.15
CA ALA A 194 -41.24 -2.26 5.46
C ALA A 194 -40.95 -0.93 6.14
N VAL A 195 -41.94 -0.10 6.09
CA VAL A 195 -42.62 0.72 7.14
C VAL A 195 -41.75 1.31 8.26
N VAL A 196 -41.75 2.66 8.26
CA VAL A 196 -41.34 3.59 9.32
C VAL A 196 -42.25 3.47 10.53
N PRO A 197 -41.78 3.57 11.77
CA PRO A 197 -42.53 4.22 12.82
C PRO A 197 -41.93 5.58 13.18
N THR A 198 -42.77 6.57 13.04
CA THR A 198 -42.70 7.92 13.61
C THR A 198 -42.70 7.83 15.13
N ALA A 199 -41.73 8.49 15.77
CA ALA A 199 -41.86 8.89 17.17
C ALA A 199 -41.36 10.32 17.33
N THR A 200 -42.29 11.16 17.61
CA THR A 200 -42.26 12.57 18.02
C THR A 200 -41.59 12.73 19.38
N ALA A 201 -40.61 13.63 19.46
CA ALA A 201 -40.39 14.45 20.66
C ALA A 201 -39.49 15.64 20.32
N THR A 202 -40.09 16.82 20.30
CA THR A 202 -39.42 18.12 20.38
C THR A 202 -39.04 18.38 21.85
N PRO A 203 -37.87 19.02 22.12
CA PRO A 203 -37.99 20.33 22.71
C PRO A 203 -37.16 21.41 22.02
N THR A 204 -37.82 22.50 21.85
CA THR A 204 -37.41 23.84 21.50
C THR A 204 -36.20 24.31 22.33
N ALA A 205 -35.14 24.73 21.67
CA ALA A 205 -34.18 25.67 22.22
C ALA A 205 -33.53 26.50 21.12
N ASN A 206 -33.95 27.76 21.10
CA ASN A 206 -33.26 28.97 20.65
C ASN A 206 -32.25 28.87 19.50
N VAL A 207 -32.69 29.26 18.32
CA VAL A 207 -31.83 29.66 17.22
C VAL A 207 -31.47 31.15 17.44
N PRO A 208 -30.20 31.50 17.67
CA PRO A 208 -29.77 32.88 17.49
C PRO A 208 -29.71 33.18 15.99
N ALA A 209 -30.25 34.35 15.64
CA ALA A 209 -30.36 34.94 14.33
C ALA A 209 -29.13 34.67 13.46
N VAL A 210 -29.35 34.26 12.22
CA VAL A 210 -28.40 34.24 11.13
C VAL A 210 -27.92 35.66 10.87
N THR A 211 -26.85 36.06 11.53
CA THR A 211 -26.04 37.21 11.12
C THR A 211 -25.34 36.80 9.81
N LYS A 212 -25.64 37.56 8.76
CA LYS A 212 -24.96 37.53 7.45
C LYS A 212 -23.46 37.45 7.71
N ALA A 213 -22.89 36.27 7.48
CA ALA A 213 -21.44 36.00 7.68
C ALA A 213 -20.69 36.93 6.72
N GLU A 214 -19.98 37.88 7.29
CA GLU A 214 -18.90 38.62 6.61
C GLU A 214 -17.92 37.58 6.03
N PRO A 215 -17.43 37.73 4.78
CA PRO A 215 -16.52 36.75 4.19
C PRO A 215 -15.30 36.59 5.11
N ALA A 216 -15.11 35.37 5.60
CA ALA A 216 -13.99 35.07 6.49
C ALA A 216 -12.68 35.45 5.77
N PRO A 217 -11.76 36.18 6.43
CA PRO A 217 -10.52 36.61 5.79
C PRO A 217 -9.75 35.41 5.27
N GLU A 218 -9.25 35.52 4.03
CA GLU A 218 -8.39 34.49 3.42
C GLU A 218 -7.16 34.25 4.30
N TYR A 219 -6.78 32.99 4.49
CA TYR A 219 -5.59 32.65 5.25
C TYR A 219 -4.89 31.42 4.66
N TRP A 220 -3.58 31.35 4.89
CA TRP A 220 -2.77 30.19 4.52
C TRP A 220 -2.74 29.18 5.65
N THR A 221 -2.71 27.90 5.30
CA THR A 221 -2.53 26.78 6.22
C THR A 221 -1.61 25.73 5.60
N LEU A 222 -1.01 24.91 6.41
CA LEU A 222 -0.16 23.81 5.95
C LEU A 222 -0.90 22.48 6.07
N GLN A 223 -1.08 21.78 4.98
CA GLN A 223 -1.59 20.42 5.00
C GLN A 223 -0.41 19.45 5.19
N LEU A 224 -0.50 18.60 6.21
CA LEU A 224 0.53 17.64 6.60
C LEU A 224 0.19 16.21 6.19
N GLY A 225 -1.04 15.98 5.76
CA GLY A 225 -1.47 14.68 5.27
C GLY A 225 -2.94 14.66 4.89
N ALA A 226 -3.31 13.67 4.07
CA ALA A 226 -4.68 13.36 3.68
C ALA A 226 -4.92 11.85 3.82
N PHE A 227 -5.92 11.46 4.60
CA PHE A 227 -6.15 10.06 4.96
C PHE A 227 -7.57 9.63 4.60
N GLY A 228 -7.71 8.38 4.16
CA GLY A 228 -9.02 7.78 3.89
C GLY A 228 -9.74 7.29 5.15
N THR A 229 -9.07 7.26 6.31
CA THR A 229 -9.65 6.87 7.59
C THR A 229 -9.30 7.88 8.67
N LYS A 230 -10.26 8.16 9.55
CA LYS A 230 -10.08 9.08 10.68
C LYS A 230 -8.96 8.60 11.63
N SER A 231 -8.88 7.30 11.87
CA SER A 231 -7.88 6.70 12.75
C SER A 231 -6.44 7.03 12.33
N ASN A 232 -6.15 7.02 11.03
CA ASN A 232 -4.82 7.37 10.53
C ASN A 232 -4.52 8.87 10.68
N ALA A 233 -5.53 9.73 10.49
CA ALA A 233 -5.40 11.16 10.75
C ALA A 233 -5.16 11.44 12.24
N ASP A 234 -5.90 10.78 13.15
CA ASP A 234 -5.74 10.89 14.60
C ASP A 234 -4.35 10.45 15.07
N LEU A 235 -3.81 9.37 14.47
CA LEU A 235 -2.44 8.91 14.75
C LEU A 235 -1.40 9.98 14.39
N LEU A 236 -1.53 10.60 13.21
CA LEU A 236 -0.62 11.69 12.81
C LEU A 236 -0.74 12.86 13.77
N VAL A 237 -1.95 13.32 14.10
CA VAL A 237 -2.20 14.43 15.04
C VAL A 237 -1.60 14.12 16.41
N THR A 238 -1.77 12.90 16.91
CA THR A 238 -1.22 12.48 18.19
C THR A 238 0.31 12.55 18.20
N ASN A 239 0.95 12.11 17.12
CA ASN A 239 2.41 12.19 16.99
C ASN A 239 2.90 13.63 16.88
N LEU A 240 2.23 14.48 16.12
CA LEU A 240 2.57 15.89 15.97
C LEU A 240 2.38 16.68 17.27
N LYS A 241 1.35 16.33 18.05
CA LYS A 241 1.08 16.91 19.36
C LYS A 241 2.22 16.63 20.36
N LYS A 242 2.83 15.42 20.31
CA LYS A 242 4.02 15.09 21.10
C LYS A 242 5.22 16.00 20.74
N LEU A 243 5.28 16.46 19.48
CA LEU A 243 6.30 17.40 18.97
C LEU A 243 5.90 18.88 19.15
N LYS A 244 4.86 19.15 19.94
CA LYS A 244 4.30 20.49 20.19
C LYS A 244 3.82 21.22 18.93
N ILE A 245 3.35 20.46 17.93
CA ILE A 245 2.73 20.99 16.72
C ILE A 245 1.22 20.77 16.84
N SER A 246 0.46 21.86 16.93
CA SER A 246 -1.01 21.81 16.98
C SER A 246 -1.57 21.60 15.59
N CYS A 247 -2.41 20.57 15.43
CA CYS A 247 -3.04 20.22 14.16
C CYS A 247 -4.54 20.06 14.32
N THR A 248 -5.28 20.33 13.24
CA THR A 248 -6.71 20.12 13.12
C THR A 248 -7.01 19.12 12.02
N ILE A 249 -7.97 18.23 12.23
CA ILE A 249 -8.48 17.33 11.20
C ILE A 249 -9.69 17.96 10.57
N ILE A 250 -9.69 18.08 9.24
CA ILE A 250 -10.82 18.57 8.45
C ILE A 250 -11.37 17.39 7.66
N GLU A 251 -12.64 17.11 7.85
CA GLU A 251 -13.36 16.09 7.09
C GLU A 251 -13.81 16.69 5.75
N GLN A 252 -13.36 16.13 4.66
CA GLN A 252 -13.74 16.52 3.31
C GLN A 252 -14.51 15.38 2.66
N PRO A 253 -15.87 15.46 2.63
CA PRO A 253 -16.66 14.46 1.93
C PRO A 253 -16.40 14.54 0.43
N ARG A 254 -16.18 13.39 -0.20
CA ARG A 254 -16.12 13.21 -1.65
C ARG A 254 -17.14 12.15 -2.05
N ALA A 255 -17.49 12.08 -3.33
CA ALA A 255 -18.61 11.28 -3.86
C ALA A 255 -18.65 9.81 -3.34
N GLU A 256 -17.51 9.18 -3.10
CA GLU A 256 -17.45 7.78 -2.65
C GLU A 256 -16.80 7.59 -1.25
N ARG A 257 -16.21 8.64 -0.65
CA ARG A 257 -15.50 8.54 0.64
C ARG A 257 -15.24 9.89 1.27
N THR A 258 -15.07 9.90 2.59
CA THR A 258 -14.58 11.06 3.34
C THR A 258 -13.05 11.02 3.42
N LEU A 259 -12.41 12.14 3.09
CA LEU A 259 -10.99 12.35 3.33
C LEU A 259 -10.80 13.15 4.62
N TYR A 260 -9.84 12.73 5.43
CA TYR A 260 -9.44 13.37 6.67
C TYR A 260 -8.13 14.11 6.43
N LEU A 261 -8.21 15.43 6.30
CA LEU A 261 -7.06 16.29 6.03
C LEU A 261 -6.49 16.78 7.36
N VAL A 262 -5.21 16.51 7.62
CA VAL A 262 -4.51 17.05 8.79
C VAL A 262 -3.85 18.35 8.40
N GLN A 263 -4.23 19.44 9.06
CA GLN A 263 -3.74 20.79 8.77
C GLN A 263 -3.19 21.45 10.03
N THR A 264 -2.20 22.35 9.85
CA THR A 264 -1.60 23.11 10.94
C THR A 264 -1.40 24.58 10.56
N GLY A 265 -1.52 25.43 11.55
CA GLY A 265 -1.29 26.86 11.42
C GLY A 265 -2.41 27.63 10.70
N ARG A 266 -2.47 28.91 10.97
CA ARG A 266 -3.25 29.91 10.25
C ARG A 266 -2.35 31.12 10.05
N PHE A 267 -2.01 31.40 8.80
CA PHE A 267 -1.03 32.40 8.43
C PHE A 267 -1.67 33.41 7.48
N GLU A 268 -1.30 34.66 7.58
CA GLU A 268 -1.80 35.72 6.70
C GLU A 268 -1.17 35.64 5.31
N THR A 269 0.09 35.21 5.24
CA THR A 269 0.80 35.09 3.95
C THR A 269 1.39 33.69 3.76
N LYS A 270 1.66 33.36 2.49
CA LYS A 270 2.30 32.09 2.11
C LYS A 270 3.73 31.99 2.67
N GLU A 271 4.43 33.09 2.70
CA GLU A 271 5.80 33.20 3.19
C GLU A 271 5.86 32.81 4.67
N GLN A 272 4.95 33.36 5.50
CA GLN A 272 4.85 32.99 6.92
C GLN A 272 4.58 31.49 7.12
N ALA A 273 3.71 30.89 6.29
CA ALA A 273 3.47 29.46 6.33
C ALA A 273 4.71 28.63 5.99
N VAL A 274 5.44 29.03 4.94
CA VAL A 274 6.69 28.37 4.52
C VAL A 274 7.78 28.53 5.57
N ASP A 275 7.94 29.71 6.17
CA ASP A 275 8.92 29.98 7.25
C ASP A 275 8.62 29.11 8.49
N PHE A 276 7.34 29.00 8.86
CA PHE A 276 6.95 28.09 9.94
C PHE A 276 7.32 26.64 9.60
N ALA A 277 7.06 26.20 8.37
CA ALA A 277 7.42 24.87 7.92
C ALA A 277 8.94 24.64 7.93
N ALA A 278 9.71 25.59 7.44
CA ALA A 278 11.17 25.52 7.42
C ALA A 278 11.76 25.37 8.85
N ASN A 279 11.19 26.09 9.82
CA ASN A 279 11.67 26.08 11.19
C ASN A 279 11.15 24.93 12.05
N LYS A 280 9.95 24.41 11.78
CA LYS A 280 9.27 23.42 12.64
C LYS A 280 9.07 22.05 11.99
N LEU A 281 8.84 21.98 10.68
CA LEU A 281 8.49 20.74 9.99
C LEU A 281 9.67 20.10 9.27
N VAL A 282 10.47 20.90 8.58
CA VAL A 282 11.64 20.43 7.81
C VAL A 282 12.68 19.73 8.70
N PRO A 283 13.06 20.24 9.90
CA PRO A 283 13.98 19.53 10.79
C PRO A 283 13.45 18.17 11.25
N LEU A 284 12.12 18.02 11.29
CA LEU A 284 11.45 16.78 11.69
C LEU A 284 11.14 15.86 10.50
N LYS A 285 11.57 16.26 9.27
CA LYS A 285 11.29 15.55 8.01
C LYS A 285 9.79 15.31 7.77
N ILE A 286 8.96 16.28 8.16
CA ILE A 286 7.51 16.26 7.95
C ILE A 286 7.21 16.96 6.62
N GLU A 287 6.58 16.22 5.71
CA GLU A 287 6.09 16.77 4.44
C GLU A 287 4.93 17.73 4.68
N TYR A 288 4.89 18.81 3.91
CA TYR A 288 3.83 19.81 4.00
C TYR A 288 3.47 20.40 2.63
N GLN A 289 2.23 20.84 2.53
CA GLN A 289 1.72 21.56 1.36
C GLN A 289 1.00 22.83 1.81
N PRO A 290 1.48 24.03 1.40
CA PRO A 290 0.76 25.27 1.70
C PRO A 290 -0.53 25.37 0.89
N LEU A 291 -1.64 25.68 1.58
CA LEU A 291 -2.97 25.84 1.01
C LEU A 291 -3.57 27.17 1.41
N LEU A 292 -4.17 27.88 0.43
CA LEU A 292 -4.99 29.06 0.69
C LEU A 292 -6.41 28.63 1.02
N LYS A 293 -6.95 29.10 2.13
CA LYS A 293 -8.36 28.95 2.55
C LYS A 293 -9.09 30.26 2.28
N ARG A 294 -10.23 30.14 1.66
CA ARG A 294 -11.16 31.24 1.35
C ARG A 294 -12.46 31.05 2.07
#